data_f11cc393d02af2b98169a05369ad62cd
#
_entry.id   f11cc393d02af2b98169a05369ad62cd
#
_cell.length_a   1.000
_cell.length_b   1.000
_cell.length_c   1.000
_cell.angle_alpha   90.00
_cell.angle_beta   90.00
_cell.angle_gamma   90.00
#
_symmetry.space_group_name_H-M   'P 1'
#
loop_
_entity.id
_entity.type
_entity.pdbx_description
1 polymer ?
#
loop_
_entity_poly.entity_id
_entity_poly.type
_entity_poly.pdbx_seq_one_letter_code
_entity_poly.pdbx_strand_id
1 'polypeptide(L)'
;MKDGNPSSLGAFFLSVVCCLPAIAGEEAAAKPVSYYSAVRPILVKSCQGCHQPAKASGKIALADYGQLIKAVHDDEKVVIPGKPAESLLYKEIIPRGEKAPSMPKKGEPLSGAEVGMIKRWILEGAKDDTPEGAKDNIGPGNPPQYQALPVITGLDFSSDGKYLAVSGYHEVLLHKADGSALEARLVGVAQRIQALSFSPDGKRLAVAGGLPARRGEVQIWDVEARKLKVSAPSTFDTLYGVKWSHDGKLVSFGAADNTLRAIDSKTGKQVFFNGAHNDWVLDTVFSKDSSHLISVSRDRSMKLMKVDAQQFIDNITSITPGALKGGLISIDRHPGKDELLIGGADGTPKIYRMFRQKARKIGDDFNRIRNFAKVPGRIFSTEYSADGGRIVVGSSKDGEGLVRVYQEGDAKLLWEVKSPGGIYACAFSHDGKTVAAAGFEGKVLLIDAASGKIIKELIPVPLKAAE
;
A
#
# COMPACT_ATOMS: atom_id res chain seq x y z
N MET A 1 55.59 -1.64 -87.44
CA MET A 1 55.97 -0.63 -88.44
C MET A 1 55.74 0.74 -87.82
N LYS A 2 56.85 1.44 -87.63
CA LYS A 2 57.04 2.91 -87.76
C LYS A 2 56.17 3.77 -86.81
N ASP A 3 56.78 4.31 -85.78
CA ASP A 3 57.69 5.47 -85.66
C ASP A 3 56.92 6.79 -85.53
N GLY A 4 57.30 7.53 -84.52
CA GLY A 4 57.08 8.96 -84.44
C GLY A 4 56.93 9.57 -83.01
N ASN A 5 58.12 9.82 -82.41
CA ASN A 5 58.29 10.85 -81.34
C ASN A 5 58.62 12.20 -82.09
N PRO A 6 58.74 13.34 -81.42
CA PRO A 6 58.37 13.92 -80.14
C PRO A 6 57.86 15.36 -80.25
N SER A 7 57.43 15.95 -79.16
CA SER A 7 57.85 17.34 -78.83
C SER A 7 57.26 17.80 -77.44
N SER A 8 58.18 18.33 -76.73
CA SER A 8 58.06 18.97 -75.43
C SER A 8 57.20 20.24 -75.40
N LEU A 9 56.45 20.45 -74.34
CA LEU A 9 56.13 21.80 -73.87
C LEU A 9 55.88 21.76 -72.35
N GLY A 10 56.61 22.64 -71.70
CA GLY A 10 56.66 22.71 -70.24
C GLY A 10 55.33 23.15 -69.61
N ALA A 11 54.99 22.60 -68.45
CA ALA A 11 53.89 23.00 -67.64
C ALA A 11 54.41 23.68 -66.39
N PHE A 12 54.04 24.92 -66.22
CA PHE A 12 54.13 25.70 -65.00
C PHE A 12 53.29 25.08 -63.90
N PHE A 13 53.89 24.69 -62.79
CA PHE A 13 53.16 24.33 -61.58
C PHE A 13 52.80 25.59 -60.80
N LEU A 14 51.53 25.96 -60.81
CA LEU A 14 50.95 26.96 -59.92
C LEU A 14 50.46 26.24 -58.67
N SER A 15 51.21 26.35 -57.54
CA SER A 15 50.77 25.82 -56.25
C SER A 15 49.67 26.71 -55.67
N VAL A 16 48.44 26.27 -55.77
CA VAL A 16 47.30 26.86 -55.04
C VAL A 16 47.32 26.30 -53.63
N VAL A 17 47.75 27.10 -52.65
CA VAL A 17 47.60 26.82 -51.23
C VAL A 17 46.14 27.05 -50.89
N CYS A 18 45.40 25.96 -50.77
CA CYS A 18 44.02 25.98 -50.28
C CYS A 18 44.01 26.07 -48.75
N CYS A 19 43.89 27.29 -48.20
CA CYS A 19 43.59 27.49 -46.76
C CYS A 19 42.14 27.04 -46.54
N LEU A 20 41.96 25.81 -46.02
CA LEU A 20 40.71 25.37 -45.45
C LEU A 20 40.54 26.05 -44.05
N PRO A 21 39.41 26.75 -43.83
CA PRO A 21 39.13 27.23 -42.46
C PRO A 21 38.92 26.01 -41.58
N ALA A 22 39.65 25.91 -40.48
CA ALA A 22 39.36 24.96 -39.38
C ALA A 22 37.98 25.32 -38.84
N ILE A 23 36.98 24.53 -39.16
CA ILE A 23 35.70 24.55 -38.47
C ILE A 23 35.97 23.98 -37.10
N ALA A 24 36.16 24.89 -36.10
CA ALA A 24 36.09 24.54 -34.70
C ALA A 24 34.69 24.04 -34.47
N GLY A 25 34.50 22.72 -34.44
CA GLY A 25 33.27 22.12 -34.04
C GLY A 25 32.97 22.60 -32.62
N GLU A 26 31.91 23.38 -32.48
CA GLU A 26 31.31 23.66 -31.20
C GLU A 26 30.96 22.30 -30.57
N GLU A 27 31.77 21.89 -29.58
CA GLU A 27 31.47 20.72 -28.76
C GLU A 27 30.13 20.98 -28.09
N ALA A 28 29.07 20.37 -28.60
CA ALA A 28 27.73 20.51 -28.04
C ALA A 28 27.83 20.20 -26.54
N ALA A 29 27.66 21.21 -25.70
CA ALA A 29 27.73 21.07 -24.26
C ALA A 29 26.84 19.91 -23.83
N ALA A 30 27.43 18.85 -23.29
CA ALA A 30 26.76 17.63 -22.93
C ALA A 30 25.62 17.98 -21.97
N LYS A 31 24.39 17.55 -22.29
CA LYS A 31 23.21 17.83 -21.47
C LYS A 31 23.47 17.48 -20.00
N PRO A 32 22.97 18.28 -19.05
CA PRO A 32 23.11 17.98 -17.62
C PRO A 32 22.52 16.61 -17.28
N VAL A 33 23.12 15.93 -16.31
CA VAL A 33 22.63 14.62 -15.86
C VAL A 33 21.33 14.79 -15.13
N SER A 34 20.28 14.11 -15.61
CA SER A 34 18.98 14.08 -15.00
C SER A 34 18.96 13.25 -13.71
N TYR A 35 18.49 13.82 -12.62
CA TYR A 35 18.17 13.04 -11.42
C TYR A 35 17.07 12.02 -11.73
N TYR A 36 15.95 12.47 -12.31
CA TYR A 36 14.75 11.65 -12.48
C TYR A 36 14.95 10.47 -13.43
N SER A 37 15.54 10.70 -14.59
CA SER A 37 15.67 9.66 -15.62
C SER A 37 16.98 8.87 -15.56
N ALA A 38 18.03 9.39 -14.89
CA ALA A 38 19.34 8.76 -14.88
C ALA A 38 19.80 8.32 -13.48
N VAL A 39 19.84 9.20 -12.48
CA VAL A 39 20.35 8.89 -11.14
C VAL A 39 19.33 8.09 -10.32
N ARG A 40 18.07 8.51 -10.29
CA ARG A 40 17.03 7.84 -9.53
C ARG A 40 16.88 6.35 -9.85
N PRO A 41 16.91 5.88 -11.12
CA PRO A 41 16.87 4.46 -11.43
C PRO A 41 18.01 3.66 -10.81
N ILE A 42 19.22 4.21 -10.74
CA ILE A 42 20.37 3.58 -10.10
C ILE A 42 20.12 3.42 -8.59
N LEU A 43 19.65 4.49 -7.93
CA LEU A 43 19.32 4.46 -6.50
C LEU A 43 18.20 3.46 -6.18
N VAL A 44 17.14 3.40 -7.02
CA VAL A 44 16.05 2.44 -6.89
C VAL A 44 16.55 1.01 -6.97
N LYS A 45 17.36 0.70 -7.99
CA LYS A 45 17.90 -0.65 -8.25
C LYS A 45 18.85 -1.11 -7.15
N SER A 46 19.78 -0.24 -6.70
CA SER A 46 20.94 -0.68 -5.93
C SER A 46 20.97 -0.21 -4.47
N CYS A 47 20.16 0.79 -4.08
CA CYS A 47 20.27 1.42 -2.76
C CYS A 47 18.97 1.34 -1.94
N GLN A 48 17.80 1.55 -2.56
CA GLN A 48 16.53 1.68 -1.85
C GLN A 48 16.08 0.41 -1.14
N GLY A 49 16.53 -0.77 -1.53
CA GLY A 49 16.24 -2.02 -0.80
C GLY A 49 16.68 -2.01 0.67
N CYS A 50 17.67 -1.16 1.03
CA CYS A 50 18.16 -1.00 2.40
C CYS A 50 18.01 0.42 2.94
N HIS A 51 17.94 1.43 2.09
CA HIS A 51 17.87 2.84 2.44
C HIS A 51 16.50 3.45 2.09
N GLN A 52 15.48 3.05 2.81
CA GLN A 52 14.09 3.49 2.66
C GLN A 52 13.44 3.73 4.03
N PRO A 53 12.33 4.47 4.13
CA PRO A 53 11.74 4.83 5.43
C PRO A 53 11.45 3.64 6.37
N ALA A 54 11.00 2.50 5.83
CA ALA A 54 10.70 1.31 6.62
C ALA A 54 11.97 0.52 7.04
N LYS A 55 13.11 0.74 6.38
CA LYS A 55 14.39 0.10 6.65
C LYS A 55 15.53 1.09 6.40
N ALA A 56 15.59 2.12 7.23
CA ALA A 56 16.61 3.15 7.12
C ALA A 56 17.97 2.66 7.66
N SER A 57 18.65 1.77 6.92
CA SER A 57 20.00 1.31 7.28
C SER A 57 20.95 2.51 7.42
N GLY A 58 21.68 2.58 8.53
CA GLY A 58 22.49 3.76 8.85
C GLY A 58 21.68 5.03 9.08
N LYS A 59 20.38 4.92 9.39
CA LYS A 59 19.42 6.03 9.53
C LYS A 59 19.25 6.86 8.24
N ILE A 60 19.64 6.33 7.08
CA ILE A 60 19.52 6.98 5.77
C ILE A 60 18.31 6.44 5.01
N ALA A 61 17.48 7.32 4.48
CA ALA A 61 16.43 7.01 3.52
C ALA A 61 16.69 7.76 2.21
N LEU A 62 16.62 7.05 1.08
CA LEU A 62 16.94 7.55 -0.27
C LEU A 62 15.77 7.35 -1.23
N ALA A 63 14.52 7.33 -0.71
CA ALA A 63 13.36 6.98 -1.51
C ALA A 63 12.94 8.06 -2.52
N ASP A 64 13.23 9.32 -2.21
CA ASP A 64 12.97 10.48 -3.07
C ASP A 64 14.13 11.50 -2.98
N TYR A 65 14.09 12.51 -3.86
CA TYR A 65 15.10 13.56 -3.88
C TYR A 65 15.19 14.34 -2.56
N GLY A 66 14.04 14.67 -1.96
CA GLY A 66 14.00 15.44 -0.72
C GLY A 66 14.63 14.70 0.46
N GLN A 67 14.47 13.38 0.54
CA GLN A 67 15.14 12.54 1.53
C GLN A 67 16.62 12.42 1.25
N LEU A 68 17.00 12.18 -0.02
CA LEU A 68 18.39 12.05 -0.45
C LEU A 68 19.23 13.29 -0.10
N ILE A 69 18.74 14.48 -0.46
CA ILE A 69 19.52 15.72 -0.29
C ILE A 69 19.63 16.17 1.17
N LYS A 70 18.67 15.76 2.03
CA LYS A 70 18.67 16.05 3.46
C LYS A 70 19.36 14.98 4.31
N ALA A 71 19.69 13.83 3.72
CA ALA A 71 20.26 12.70 4.45
C ALA A 71 21.64 13.02 5.02
N VAL A 72 21.83 12.64 6.29
CA VAL A 72 23.10 12.78 7.04
C VAL A 72 23.37 11.46 7.76
N HIS A 73 24.61 11.04 7.82
CA HIS A 73 25.09 9.89 8.57
C HIS A 73 26.41 10.25 9.28
N ASP A 74 26.45 10.08 10.59
CA ASP A 74 27.58 10.41 11.44
C ASP A 74 28.19 11.80 11.10
N ASP A 75 27.29 12.80 11.04
CA ASP A 75 27.59 14.21 10.70
C ASP A 75 28.05 14.46 9.25
N GLU A 76 28.17 13.43 8.42
CA GLU A 76 28.48 13.57 6.99
C GLU A 76 27.20 13.65 6.15
N LYS A 77 27.13 14.64 5.25
CA LYS A 77 26.02 14.75 4.28
C LYS A 77 26.15 13.66 3.21
N VAL A 78 25.04 13.01 2.91
CA VAL A 78 24.99 11.98 1.86
C VAL A 78 25.25 12.58 0.49
N VAL A 79 24.72 13.76 0.20
CA VAL A 79 25.00 14.52 -1.03
C VAL A 79 25.33 15.97 -0.69
N ILE A 80 26.45 16.45 -1.20
CA ILE A 80 26.84 17.86 -1.15
C ILE A 80 26.91 18.35 -2.60
N PRO A 81 25.95 19.19 -3.05
CA PRO A 81 25.94 19.72 -4.41
C PRO A 81 27.27 20.35 -4.82
N GLY A 82 27.77 20.02 -5.99
CA GLY A 82 29.07 20.48 -6.52
C GLY A 82 30.30 19.76 -5.98
N LYS A 83 30.14 18.90 -4.94
CA LYS A 83 31.30 18.33 -4.22
C LYS A 83 31.19 16.80 -4.08
N PRO A 84 31.43 16.05 -5.16
CA PRO A 84 31.33 14.58 -5.09
C PRO A 84 32.33 13.98 -4.09
N ALA A 85 33.58 14.47 -4.00
CA ALA A 85 34.58 13.94 -3.08
C ALA A 85 34.22 14.13 -1.59
N GLU A 86 33.37 15.10 -1.27
CA GLU A 86 32.86 15.34 0.10
C GLU A 86 31.52 14.64 0.35
N SER A 87 30.84 14.15 -0.70
CA SER A 87 29.54 13.46 -0.61
C SER A 87 29.70 12.01 -0.19
N LEU A 88 29.05 11.60 0.92
CA LEU A 88 29.12 10.24 1.44
C LEU A 88 28.65 9.22 0.39
N LEU A 89 27.57 9.52 -0.35
CA LEU A 89 27.07 8.66 -1.43
C LEU A 89 28.18 8.26 -2.40
N TYR A 90 28.98 9.24 -2.87
CA TYR A 90 30.05 8.98 -3.82
C TYR A 90 31.21 8.24 -3.17
N LYS A 91 31.60 8.60 -1.94
CA LYS A 91 32.67 7.93 -1.19
C LYS A 91 32.41 6.44 -0.98
N GLU A 92 31.15 6.06 -0.77
CA GLU A 92 30.77 4.68 -0.43
C GLU A 92 30.63 3.76 -1.65
N ILE A 93 30.42 4.32 -2.84
CA ILE A 93 30.26 3.56 -4.10
C ILE A 93 31.55 3.45 -4.94
N ILE A 94 32.64 4.03 -4.47
CA ILE A 94 33.95 3.91 -5.15
C ILE A 94 34.90 3.03 -4.36
N PRO A 95 35.87 2.35 -5.02
CA PRO A 95 36.94 1.63 -4.34
C PRO A 95 37.79 2.55 -3.46
N ARG A 96 38.25 2.04 -2.33
CA ARG A 96 39.19 2.73 -1.43
C ARG A 96 40.56 1.99 -1.47
N GLY A 97 41.45 2.42 -2.34
CA GLY A 97 42.67 1.67 -2.64
C GLY A 97 42.35 0.32 -3.25
N GLU A 98 42.88 -0.76 -2.69
CA GLU A 98 42.64 -2.14 -3.13
C GLU A 98 41.31 -2.72 -2.60
N LYS A 99 40.56 -2.01 -1.73
CA LYS A 99 39.30 -2.47 -1.16
C LYS A 99 38.13 -2.15 -2.08
N ALA A 100 37.24 -3.12 -2.29
CA ALA A 100 36.00 -2.93 -3.00
C ALA A 100 35.13 -1.81 -2.36
N PRO A 101 34.19 -1.21 -3.12
CA PRO A 101 33.26 -0.24 -2.58
C PRO A 101 32.49 -0.81 -1.37
N SER A 102 32.22 0.02 -0.37
CA SER A 102 31.46 -0.40 0.82
C SER A 102 29.96 -0.51 0.56
N MET A 103 29.46 0.12 -0.51
CA MET A 103 28.07 0.03 -0.97
C MET A 103 27.98 -0.29 -2.46
N PRO A 104 26.96 -1.09 -2.86
CA PRO A 104 25.97 -1.79 -2.02
C PRO A 104 26.60 -2.94 -1.22
N LYS A 105 26.17 -3.15 0.04
CA LYS A 105 26.66 -4.27 0.89
C LYS A 105 26.28 -5.66 0.38
N LYS A 106 25.25 -5.73 -0.45
CA LYS A 106 24.74 -6.97 -1.06
C LYS A 106 24.53 -6.72 -2.55
N GLY A 107 24.87 -7.71 -3.37
CA GLY A 107 24.81 -7.60 -4.83
C GLY A 107 26.13 -7.11 -5.43
N GLU A 108 26.11 -6.87 -6.74
CA GLU A 108 27.26 -6.42 -7.50
C GLU A 108 27.52 -4.93 -7.24
N PRO A 109 28.79 -4.48 -7.23
CA PRO A 109 29.13 -3.07 -7.23
C PRO A 109 28.52 -2.33 -8.43
N LEU A 110 28.32 -1.03 -8.28
CA LEU A 110 27.89 -0.19 -9.40
C LEU A 110 28.92 -0.21 -10.51
N SER A 111 28.47 -0.23 -11.76
CA SER A 111 29.33 -0.10 -12.92
C SER A 111 30.06 1.27 -12.94
N GLY A 112 31.21 1.35 -13.59
CA GLY A 112 31.92 2.62 -13.76
C GLY A 112 31.07 3.72 -14.41
N ALA A 113 30.15 3.35 -15.31
CA ALA A 113 29.20 4.28 -15.94
C ALA A 113 28.16 4.81 -14.91
N GLU A 114 27.61 3.95 -14.06
CA GLU A 114 26.66 4.36 -13.01
C GLU A 114 27.35 5.25 -11.96
N VAL A 115 28.55 4.91 -11.54
CA VAL A 115 29.38 5.73 -10.63
C VAL A 115 29.69 7.08 -11.28
N GLY A 116 30.10 7.09 -12.55
CA GLY A 116 30.40 8.30 -13.31
C GLY A 116 29.17 9.21 -13.45
N MET A 117 28.00 8.63 -13.65
CA MET A 117 26.74 9.36 -13.74
C MET A 117 26.36 10.04 -12.42
N ILE A 118 26.46 9.34 -11.29
CA ILE A 118 26.23 9.89 -9.96
C ILE A 118 27.24 11.01 -9.67
N LYS A 119 28.57 10.78 -9.96
CA LYS A 119 29.61 11.79 -9.78
C LYS A 119 29.29 13.07 -10.55
N ARG A 120 28.97 12.93 -11.83
CA ARG A 120 28.68 14.05 -12.72
C ARG A 120 27.43 14.81 -12.26
N TRP A 121 26.36 14.12 -11.87
CA TRP A 121 25.16 14.75 -11.33
C TRP A 121 25.47 15.58 -10.07
N ILE A 122 26.25 15.03 -9.13
CA ILE A 122 26.66 15.78 -7.93
C ILE A 122 27.49 17.01 -8.32
N LEU A 123 28.44 16.84 -9.25
CA LEU A 123 29.34 17.93 -9.73
C LEU A 123 28.52 19.04 -10.39
N GLU A 124 27.49 18.71 -11.14
CA GLU A 124 26.56 19.66 -11.80
C GLU A 124 25.56 20.33 -10.84
N GLY A 125 25.72 20.12 -9.53
CA GLY A 125 24.92 20.75 -8.49
C GLY A 125 23.79 19.89 -7.95
N ALA A 126 23.76 18.60 -8.26
CA ALA A 126 22.78 17.63 -7.75
C ALA A 126 21.32 18.12 -7.90
N LYS A 127 20.96 18.66 -9.05
CA LYS A 127 19.66 19.29 -9.30
C LYS A 127 18.54 18.25 -9.39
N ASP A 128 17.34 18.65 -8.92
CA ASP A 128 16.09 17.90 -9.09
C ASP A 128 15.40 18.36 -10.37
N ASP A 129 15.30 17.48 -11.32
CA ASP A 129 14.56 17.66 -12.57
C ASP A 129 13.31 16.75 -12.64
N THR A 130 12.84 16.26 -11.49
CA THR A 130 11.62 15.45 -11.44
C THR A 130 10.46 16.26 -12.02
N PRO A 131 9.79 15.77 -13.07
CA PRO A 131 8.63 16.45 -13.65
C PRO A 131 7.55 16.71 -12.60
N GLU A 132 6.86 17.85 -12.69
CA GLU A 132 5.81 18.21 -11.71
C GLU A 132 4.75 17.12 -11.57
N GLY A 133 4.33 16.49 -12.67
CA GLY A 133 3.39 15.36 -12.64
C GLY A 133 3.93 14.07 -12.03
N ALA A 134 5.26 13.98 -11.80
CA ALA A 134 5.91 12.86 -11.14
C ALA A 134 6.35 13.19 -9.69
N LYS A 135 6.21 14.44 -9.28
CA LYS A 135 6.40 14.87 -7.89
C LYS A 135 5.14 14.52 -7.10
N ASP A 136 5.34 13.84 -5.98
CA ASP A 136 4.25 13.59 -5.05
C ASP A 136 4.04 14.85 -4.18
N ASN A 137 3.41 15.86 -4.78
CA ASN A 137 3.13 17.14 -4.13
C ASN A 137 1.80 17.12 -3.36
N ILE A 138 1.18 15.93 -3.23
CA ILE A 138 -0.10 15.77 -2.55
C ILE A 138 0.09 15.91 -1.05
N GLY A 139 -0.74 16.74 -0.45
CA GLY A 139 -0.73 17.01 0.99
C GLY A 139 -1.92 17.86 1.42
N PRO A 140 -2.05 18.21 2.70
CA PRO A 140 -3.20 18.98 3.20
C PRO A 140 -3.43 20.31 2.48
N GLY A 141 -2.36 20.96 2.01
CA GLY A 141 -2.43 22.22 1.23
C GLY A 141 -2.65 22.02 -0.27
N ASN A 142 -2.50 20.78 -0.76
CA ASN A 142 -2.68 20.43 -2.15
C ASN A 142 -3.33 19.02 -2.25
N PRO A 143 -4.62 18.91 -1.93
CA PRO A 143 -5.29 17.60 -1.94
C PRO A 143 -5.48 17.05 -3.35
N PRO A 144 -5.67 15.73 -3.51
CA PRO A 144 -5.93 15.09 -4.80
C PRO A 144 -7.05 15.77 -5.58
N GLN A 145 -6.87 15.86 -6.89
CA GLN A 145 -7.89 16.34 -7.83
C GLN A 145 -8.43 15.14 -8.61
N TYR A 146 -9.75 14.96 -8.61
CA TYR A 146 -10.38 13.82 -9.25
C TYR A 146 -11.04 14.21 -10.56
N GLN A 147 -10.64 13.56 -11.66
CA GLN A 147 -11.31 13.65 -12.98
C GLN A 147 -12.26 12.46 -13.17
N ALA A 148 -12.07 11.38 -12.42
CA ALA A 148 -12.90 10.19 -12.41
C ALA A 148 -13.02 9.64 -10.98
N LEU A 149 -14.01 8.79 -10.74
CA LEU A 149 -14.20 8.15 -9.45
C LEU A 149 -13.07 7.16 -9.16
N PRO A 150 -12.40 7.23 -8.00
CA PRO A 150 -11.40 6.25 -7.60
C PRO A 150 -12.07 4.95 -7.17
N VAL A 151 -11.36 3.83 -7.33
CA VAL A 151 -11.78 2.57 -6.73
C VAL A 151 -11.75 2.70 -5.20
N ILE A 152 -12.83 2.29 -4.55
CA ILE A 152 -12.95 2.29 -3.08
C ILE A 152 -12.59 0.90 -2.54
N THR A 153 -11.63 0.85 -1.64
CA THR A 153 -11.09 -0.38 -1.04
C THR A 153 -11.37 -0.50 0.45
N GLY A 154 -11.81 0.58 1.09
CA GLY A 154 -12.11 0.61 2.50
C GLY A 154 -13.27 1.54 2.83
N LEU A 155 -14.15 1.07 3.70
CA LEU A 155 -15.27 1.78 4.32
C LEU A 155 -15.31 1.44 5.80
N ASP A 156 -15.67 2.39 6.65
CA ASP A 156 -16.01 2.13 8.04
C ASP A 156 -16.90 3.24 8.59
N PHE A 157 -17.84 2.88 9.47
CA PHE A 157 -18.64 3.84 10.23
C PHE A 157 -18.02 4.08 11.60
N SER A 158 -18.04 5.34 12.05
CA SER A 158 -17.62 5.65 13.41
C SER A 158 -18.61 5.06 14.44
N SER A 159 -18.06 4.59 15.57
CA SER A 159 -18.85 3.96 16.65
C SER A 159 -19.84 4.93 17.32
N ASP A 160 -19.63 6.24 17.19
CA ASP A 160 -20.57 7.26 17.65
C ASP A 160 -21.69 7.59 16.62
N GLY A 161 -21.68 6.91 15.46
CA GLY A 161 -22.66 7.04 14.39
C GLY A 161 -22.62 8.35 13.60
N LYS A 162 -21.57 9.19 13.77
CA LYS A 162 -21.50 10.50 13.10
C LYS A 162 -20.92 10.45 11.71
N TYR A 163 -19.95 9.58 11.48
CA TYR A 163 -19.13 9.60 10.27
C TYR A 163 -19.13 8.27 9.53
N LEU A 164 -19.00 8.37 8.21
CA LEU A 164 -18.59 7.31 7.28
C LEU A 164 -17.24 7.71 6.68
N ALA A 165 -16.22 6.92 6.94
CA ALA A 165 -14.91 7.06 6.31
C ALA A 165 -14.87 6.26 5.01
N VAL A 166 -14.36 6.86 3.94
CA VAL A 166 -14.24 6.28 2.59
C VAL A 166 -12.82 6.44 2.10
N SER A 167 -12.21 5.36 1.64
CA SER A 167 -10.87 5.41 1.05
C SER A 167 -10.86 6.17 -0.28
N GLY A 168 -9.88 7.04 -0.46
CA GLY A 168 -9.59 7.73 -1.71
C GLY A 168 -8.12 7.53 -2.13
N TYR A 169 -7.65 8.34 -3.06
CA TYR A 169 -6.27 8.39 -3.48
C TYR A 169 -5.51 9.39 -2.59
N HIS A 170 -4.50 8.94 -1.84
CA HIS A 170 -3.76 9.69 -0.83
C HIS A 170 -4.58 10.22 0.36
N GLU A 171 -5.84 9.90 0.46
CA GLU A 171 -6.70 10.48 1.49
C GLU A 171 -7.80 9.54 1.95
N VAL A 172 -8.35 9.85 3.10
CA VAL A 172 -9.65 9.35 3.53
C VAL A 172 -10.63 10.51 3.47
N LEU A 173 -11.78 10.25 2.86
CA LEU A 173 -12.90 11.18 2.79
C LEU A 173 -13.84 10.87 3.95
N LEU A 174 -14.00 11.83 4.84
CA LEU A 174 -14.84 11.72 6.02
C LEU A 174 -16.19 12.37 5.74
N HIS A 175 -17.22 11.56 5.56
CA HIS A 175 -18.59 11.99 5.33
C HIS A 175 -19.40 11.94 6.60
N LYS A 176 -20.51 12.69 6.67
CA LYS A 176 -21.60 12.38 7.61
C LYS A 176 -22.09 10.96 7.34
N ALA A 177 -22.50 10.25 8.40
CA ALA A 177 -22.90 8.84 8.28
C ALA A 177 -24.08 8.61 7.30
N ASP A 178 -24.97 9.60 7.13
CA ASP A 178 -26.08 9.59 6.19
C ASP A 178 -25.67 9.99 4.74
N GLY A 179 -24.38 10.26 4.52
CA GLY A 179 -23.83 10.71 3.24
C GLY A 179 -24.33 12.09 2.81
N SER A 180 -24.87 12.93 3.70
CA SER A 180 -25.42 14.25 3.35
C SER A 180 -24.35 15.28 3.05
N ALA A 181 -23.13 15.16 3.61
CA ALA A 181 -22.03 16.08 3.41
C ALA A 181 -20.66 15.42 3.55
N LEU A 182 -19.68 15.92 2.79
CA LEU A 182 -18.26 15.68 2.99
C LEU A 182 -17.75 16.64 4.07
N GLU A 183 -17.35 16.11 5.22
CA GLU A 183 -16.92 16.88 6.38
C GLU A 183 -15.43 17.22 6.38
N ALA A 184 -14.61 16.28 5.89
CA ALA A 184 -13.16 16.46 5.84
C ALA A 184 -12.49 15.57 4.80
N ARG A 185 -11.32 16.02 4.36
CA ARG A 185 -10.36 15.26 3.57
C ARG A 185 -9.09 15.06 4.40
N LEU A 186 -8.82 13.82 4.78
CA LEU A 186 -7.66 13.45 5.60
C LEU A 186 -6.53 13.02 4.66
N VAL A 187 -5.79 14.00 4.15
CA VAL A 187 -4.76 13.79 3.13
C VAL A 187 -3.45 13.34 3.76
N GLY A 188 -2.99 12.15 3.40
CA GLY A 188 -1.80 11.51 3.94
C GLY A 188 -0.78 11.10 2.87
N VAL A 189 0.25 10.37 3.29
CA VAL A 189 1.38 9.97 2.42
C VAL A 189 1.13 8.66 1.69
N ALA A 190 0.26 7.78 2.22
CA ALA A 190 -0.08 6.52 1.58
C ALA A 190 -0.91 6.78 0.32
N GLN A 191 -0.35 6.50 -0.86
CA GLN A 191 -1.01 6.74 -2.14
C GLN A 191 -2.25 5.88 -2.32
N ARG A 192 -2.13 4.58 -2.03
CA ARG A 192 -3.24 3.63 -2.08
C ARG A 192 -3.62 3.26 -0.66
N ILE A 193 -4.84 3.57 -0.29
CA ILE A 193 -5.42 3.13 0.97
C ILE A 193 -6.09 1.79 0.72
N GLN A 194 -5.72 0.76 1.48
CA GLN A 194 -6.24 -0.60 1.34
C GLN A 194 -7.31 -0.92 2.38
N ALA A 195 -7.15 -0.38 3.58
CA ALA A 195 -8.09 -0.60 4.67
C ALA A 195 -8.11 0.60 5.62
N LEU A 196 -9.22 0.77 6.30
CA LEU A 196 -9.42 1.77 7.35
C LEU A 196 -10.31 1.22 8.45
N SER A 197 -10.13 1.71 9.67
CA SER A 197 -10.90 1.28 10.83
C SER A 197 -10.94 2.37 11.88
N PHE A 198 -12.13 2.70 12.37
CA PHE A 198 -12.28 3.58 13.52
C PHE A 198 -11.86 2.87 14.81
N SER A 199 -11.31 3.63 15.75
CA SER A 199 -11.05 3.13 17.10
C SER A 199 -12.38 2.81 17.82
N PRO A 200 -12.35 1.93 18.83
CA PRO A 200 -13.56 1.56 19.57
C PRO A 200 -14.33 2.74 20.19
N ASP A 201 -13.62 3.84 20.49
CA ASP A 201 -14.21 5.08 21.02
C ASP A 201 -14.65 6.08 19.92
N GLY A 202 -14.48 5.74 18.64
CA GLY A 202 -14.80 6.57 17.49
C GLY A 202 -13.93 7.81 17.27
N LYS A 203 -12.96 8.09 18.16
CA LYS A 203 -12.18 9.34 18.14
C LYS A 203 -10.98 9.31 17.21
N ARG A 204 -10.50 8.12 16.86
CA ARG A 204 -9.34 7.95 15.98
C ARG A 204 -9.69 7.04 14.81
N LEU A 205 -8.97 7.24 13.71
CA LEU A 205 -9.08 6.42 12.52
C LEU A 205 -7.71 5.87 12.17
N ALA A 206 -7.59 4.55 12.10
CA ALA A 206 -6.41 3.87 11.55
C ALA A 206 -6.59 3.63 10.06
N VAL A 207 -5.54 3.86 9.29
CA VAL A 207 -5.51 3.72 7.84
C VAL A 207 -4.28 2.92 7.47
N ALA A 208 -4.45 1.83 6.73
CA ALA A 208 -3.35 1.05 6.17
C ALA A 208 -3.33 1.13 4.65
N GLY A 209 -2.14 1.22 4.10
CA GLY A 209 -1.96 1.31 2.67
C GLY A 209 -0.49 1.46 2.28
N GLY A 210 -0.24 2.13 1.18
CA GLY A 210 1.13 2.38 0.74
C GLY A 210 1.27 2.59 -0.76
N LEU A 211 2.46 2.33 -1.23
CA LEU A 211 2.83 2.29 -2.64
C LEU A 211 3.53 0.96 -2.91
N PRO A 212 3.01 0.11 -3.81
CA PRO A 212 3.62 -1.19 -4.12
C PRO A 212 5.10 -1.09 -4.43
N ALA A 213 5.90 -2.03 -3.90
CA ALA A 213 7.34 -2.11 -4.02
C ALA A 213 8.12 -0.86 -3.54
N ARG A 214 7.49 0.01 -2.74
CA ARG A 214 8.13 1.22 -2.21
C ARG A 214 7.88 1.47 -0.74
N ARG A 215 6.62 1.36 -0.29
CA ARG A 215 6.24 1.78 1.05
C ARG A 215 4.94 1.15 1.50
N GLY A 216 4.93 0.58 2.69
CA GLY A 216 3.73 0.28 3.45
C GLY A 216 3.67 1.13 4.70
N GLU A 217 2.54 1.73 4.98
CA GLU A 217 2.37 2.71 6.06
C GLU A 217 1.05 2.50 6.79
N VAL A 218 1.11 2.61 8.12
CA VAL A 218 -0.07 2.81 8.96
C VAL A 218 -0.12 4.26 9.39
N GLN A 219 -1.27 4.89 9.23
CA GLN A 219 -1.55 6.23 9.72
C GLN A 219 -2.60 6.16 10.82
N ILE A 220 -2.49 7.00 11.84
CA ILE A 220 -3.52 7.19 12.86
C ILE A 220 -3.89 8.65 12.91
N TRP A 221 -5.14 8.91 12.62
CA TRP A 221 -5.74 10.23 12.57
C TRP A 221 -6.58 10.51 13.81
N ASP A 222 -6.52 11.71 14.33
CA ASP A 222 -7.49 12.29 15.25
C ASP A 222 -8.65 12.81 14.40
N VAL A 223 -9.83 12.23 14.59
CA VAL A 223 -11.00 12.47 13.74
C VAL A 223 -11.57 13.88 13.98
N GLU A 224 -11.68 14.29 15.22
CA GLU A 224 -12.22 15.61 15.58
C GLU A 224 -11.27 16.73 15.18
N ALA A 225 -10.00 16.61 15.53
CA ALA A 225 -8.98 17.58 15.17
C ALA A 225 -8.59 17.54 13.67
N ARG A 226 -9.00 16.48 12.94
CA ARG A 226 -8.65 16.25 11.51
C ARG A 226 -7.13 16.28 11.29
N LYS A 227 -6.37 15.73 12.24
CA LYS A 227 -4.90 15.77 12.24
C LYS A 227 -4.29 14.39 12.27
N LEU A 228 -3.26 14.20 11.45
CA LEU A 228 -2.41 13.02 11.50
C LEU A 228 -1.60 13.04 12.82
N LYS A 229 -1.77 12.00 13.64
CA LYS A 229 -1.04 11.82 14.91
C LYS A 229 0.14 10.88 14.76
N VAL A 230 -0.03 9.81 13.98
CA VAL A 230 1.01 8.80 13.75
C VAL A 230 1.09 8.51 12.26
N SER A 231 2.30 8.51 11.72
CA SER A 231 2.66 7.98 10.42
C SER A 231 3.78 6.97 10.64
N ALA A 232 3.46 5.68 10.52
CA ALA A 232 4.37 4.58 10.81
C ALA A 232 4.69 3.80 9.51
N PRO A 233 5.79 4.14 8.79
CA PRO A 233 6.27 3.33 7.69
C PRO A 233 6.76 1.98 8.24
N SER A 234 6.14 0.89 7.78
CA SER A 234 6.32 -0.44 8.40
C SER A 234 6.96 -1.45 7.45
N THR A 235 6.73 -1.33 6.15
CA THR A 235 7.27 -2.23 5.12
C THR A 235 7.71 -1.44 3.88
N PHE A 236 8.34 -2.14 2.94
CA PHE A 236 8.65 -1.59 1.61
C PHE A 236 7.61 -1.98 0.55
N ASP A 237 6.48 -2.54 0.97
CA ASP A 237 5.35 -2.87 0.11
C ASP A 237 4.04 -2.59 0.85
N THR A 238 2.93 -2.66 0.13
CA THR A 238 1.59 -2.33 0.59
C THR A 238 1.19 -3.10 1.85
N LEU A 239 0.48 -2.42 2.74
CA LEU A 239 -0.20 -3.00 3.90
C LEU A 239 -1.66 -3.26 3.56
N TYR A 240 -2.22 -4.31 4.18
CA TYR A 240 -3.59 -4.75 4.05
C TYR A 240 -4.23 -4.89 5.42
N GLY A 241 -5.53 -4.87 5.47
CA GLY A 241 -6.36 -5.06 6.65
C GLY A 241 -5.84 -4.30 7.87
N VAL A 242 -6.63 -3.46 8.47
CA VAL A 242 -6.23 -2.72 9.66
C VAL A 242 -7.35 -2.81 10.70
N LYS A 243 -7.00 -3.21 11.93
CA LYS A 243 -7.97 -3.31 13.02
C LYS A 243 -7.37 -2.85 14.35
N TRP A 244 -8.20 -2.26 15.16
CA TRP A 244 -7.86 -1.86 16.52
C TRP A 244 -8.00 -3.03 17.50
N SER A 245 -7.14 -3.06 18.52
CA SER A 245 -7.43 -3.83 19.73
C SER A 245 -8.65 -3.25 20.45
N HIS A 246 -9.39 -4.08 21.16
CA HIS A 246 -10.62 -3.66 21.82
C HIS A 246 -10.39 -2.55 22.88
N ASP A 247 -9.21 -2.54 23.51
CA ASP A 247 -8.80 -1.50 24.45
C ASP A 247 -8.23 -0.22 23.78
N GLY A 248 -8.18 -0.19 22.44
CA GLY A 248 -7.69 0.94 21.64
C GLY A 248 -6.19 1.23 21.76
N LYS A 249 -5.38 0.32 22.34
CA LYS A 249 -3.95 0.56 22.52
C LYS A 249 -3.10 0.14 21.33
N LEU A 250 -3.55 -0.89 20.60
CA LEU A 250 -2.82 -1.46 19.48
C LEU A 250 -3.60 -1.32 18.19
N VAL A 251 -2.85 -1.24 17.09
CA VAL A 251 -3.38 -1.34 15.72
C VAL A 251 -2.62 -2.43 14.99
N SER A 252 -3.34 -3.48 14.55
CA SER A 252 -2.78 -4.57 13.76
C SER A 252 -2.99 -4.36 12.27
N PHE A 253 -2.14 -4.98 11.46
CA PHE A 253 -2.23 -4.97 10.00
C PHE A 253 -1.49 -6.16 9.40
N GLY A 254 -1.97 -6.59 8.24
CA GLY A 254 -1.29 -7.55 7.39
C GLY A 254 -0.39 -6.87 6.36
N ALA A 255 0.55 -7.61 5.79
CA ALA A 255 1.49 -7.07 4.82
C ALA A 255 1.77 -8.01 3.64
N ALA A 256 2.19 -7.43 2.51
CA ALA A 256 2.60 -8.15 1.32
C ALA A 256 3.91 -8.95 1.49
N ASP A 257 4.64 -8.73 2.58
CA ASP A 257 5.83 -9.49 2.95
C ASP A 257 5.53 -10.75 3.80
N ASN A 258 4.26 -11.21 3.79
CA ASN A 258 3.76 -12.39 4.49
C ASN A 258 3.75 -12.26 6.02
N THR A 259 3.85 -11.04 6.54
CA THR A 259 3.92 -10.79 7.98
C THR A 259 2.63 -10.21 8.53
N LEU A 260 2.33 -10.57 9.77
CA LEU A 260 1.34 -9.95 10.64
C LEU A 260 2.06 -9.07 11.64
N ARG A 261 1.61 -7.82 11.78
CA ARG A 261 2.24 -6.85 12.68
C ARG A 261 1.21 -6.08 13.49
N ALA A 262 1.67 -5.48 14.61
CA ALA A 262 0.91 -4.46 15.30
C ALA A 262 1.83 -3.37 15.85
N ILE A 263 1.27 -2.16 15.94
CA ILE A 263 1.93 -0.98 16.49
C ILE A 263 1.19 -0.48 17.73
N ASP A 264 1.91 0.16 18.62
CA ASP A 264 1.32 1.00 19.66
C ASP A 264 0.64 2.21 19.02
N SER A 265 -0.63 2.42 19.35
CA SER A 265 -1.48 3.40 18.68
C SER A 265 -1.13 4.86 18.97
N LYS A 266 -0.34 5.13 20.01
CA LYS A 266 0.08 6.49 20.39
C LYS A 266 1.42 6.86 19.78
N THR A 267 2.34 5.89 19.73
CA THR A 267 3.74 6.13 19.36
C THR A 267 4.08 5.67 17.95
N GLY A 268 3.26 4.79 17.33
CA GLY A 268 3.57 4.15 16.06
C GLY A 268 4.67 3.09 16.14
N LYS A 269 5.19 2.80 17.35
CA LYS A 269 6.25 1.80 17.53
C LYS A 269 5.69 0.40 17.31
N GLN A 270 6.39 -0.43 16.51
CA GLN A 270 6.05 -1.83 16.34
C GLN A 270 6.22 -2.58 17.66
N VAL A 271 5.16 -3.27 18.10
CA VAL A 271 5.12 -4.04 19.34
C VAL A 271 4.84 -5.53 19.10
N PHE A 272 4.37 -5.87 17.91
CA PHE A 272 4.13 -7.25 17.50
C PHE A 272 4.65 -7.50 16.09
N PHE A 273 5.26 -8.67 15.88
CA PHE A 273 5.73 -9.16 14.59
C PHE A 273 5.65 -10.68 14.51
N ASN A 274 5.05 -11.21 13.46
CA ASN A 274 5.06 -12.64 13.21
C ASN A 274 5.05 -12.94 11.70
N GLY A 275 5.96 -13.78 11.24
CA GLY A 275 6.14 -14.20 9.85
C GLY A 275 5.68 -15.63 9.56
N ALA A 276 4.65 -16.11 10.25
CA ALA A 276 4.21 -17.51 10.12
C ALA A 276 3.44 -17.83 8.83
N HIS A 277 3.02 -16.83 8.05
CA HIS A 277 2.34 -17.04 6.78
C HIS A 277 3.31 -17.27 5.62
N ASN A 278 2.83 -17.99 4.57
CA ASN A 278 3.58 -18.28 3.36
C ASN A 278 3.17 -17.40 2.16
N ASP A 279 2.20 -16.50 2.36
CA ASP A 279 1.70 -15.56 1.34
C ASP A 279 1.13 -14.32 2.04
N TRP A 280 0.74 -13.32 1.29
CA TRP A 280 0.23 -12.05 1.77
C TRP A 280 -0.81 -12.21 2.86
N VAL A 281 -0.63 -11.48 3.95
CA VAL A 281 -1.60 -11.37 5.03
C VAL A 281 -2.56 -10.25 4.64
N LEU A 282 -3.84 -10.60 4.41
CA LEU A 282 -4.79 -9.66 3.81
C LEU A 282 -5.70 -8.98 4.81
N ASP A 283 -5.98 -9.62 5.96
CA ASP A 283 -6.81 -9.02 6.98
C ASP A 283 -6.51 -9.62 8.37
N THR A 284 -6.96 -8.93 9.42
CA THR A 284 -6.60 -9.25 10.81
C THR A 284 -7.69 -8.79 11.77
N VAL A 285 -7.78 -9.42 12.94
CA VAL A 285 -8.69 -9.03 14.02
C VAL A 285 -8.13 -9.46 15.37
N PHE A 286 -8.40 -8.68 16.42
CA PHE A 286 -8.09 -9.05 17.81
C PHE A 286 -9.22 -9.88 18.46
N SER A 287 -8.85 -10.72 19.46
CA SER A 287 -9.82 -11.30 20.39
C SER A 287 -10.51 -10.21 21.22
N LYS A 288 -11.65 -10.56 21.83
CA LYS A 288 -12.42 -9.61 22.64
C LYS A 288 -11.62 -9.00 23.79
N ASP A 289 -10.73 -9.75 24.38
CA ASP A 289 -9.85 -9.32 25.48
C ASP A 289 -8.53 -8.70 24.99
N SER A 290 -8.35 -8.57 23.67
CA SER A 290 -7.11 -8.07 23.03
C SER A 290 -5.86 -8.91 23.27
N SER A 291 -5.97 -10.08 23.90
CA SER A 291 -4.82 -10.95 24.24
C SER A 291 -4.31 -11.76 23.06
N HIS A 292 -5.16 -11.96 22.03
CA HIS A 292 -4.82 -12.71 20.83
C HIS A 292 -5.05 -11.87 19.57
N LEU A 293 -4.28 -12.19 18.55
CA LEU A 293 -4.37 -11.59 17.22
C LEU A 293 -4.55 -12.70 16.19
N ILE A 294 -5.52 -12.51 15.31
CA ILE A 294 -5.89 -13.47 14.27
C ILE A 294 -5.64 -12.84 12.92
N SER A 295 -5.11 -13.62 11.98
CA SER A 295 -4.85 -13.19 10.60
C SER A 295 -5.37 -14.18 9.58
N VAL A 296 -5.75 -13.66 8.41
CA VAL A 296 -6.09 -14.43 7.22
C VAL A 296 -5.14 -14.10 6.08
N SER A 297 -4.84 -15.11 5.25
CA SER A 297 -3.83 -14.98 4.20
C SER A 297 -4.25 -15.69 2.90
N ARG A 298 -3.61 -15.27 1.80
CA ARG A 298 -3.67 -15.95 0.50
C ARG A 298 -3.15 -17.38 0.57
N ASP A 299 -2.33 -17.72 1.59
CA ASP A 299 -1.86 -19.10 1.84
C ASP A 299 -2.98 -20.05 2.31
N ARG A 300 -4.23 -19.58 2.36
CA ARG A 300 -5.45 -20.31 2.74
C ARG A 300 -5.57 -20.59 4.23
N SER A 301 -4.67 -20.08 5.06
CA SER A 301 -4.72 -20.29 6.50
C SER A 301 -5.29 -19.10 7.27
N MET A 302 -5.94 -19.39 8.38
CA MET A 302 -6.29 -18.45 9.43
C MET A 302 -5.51 -18.85 10.67
N LYS A 303 -4.67 -17.94 11.17
CA LYS A 303 -3.71 -18.21 12.24
C LYS A 303 -4.02 -17.40 13.49
N LEU A 304 -3.87 -18.06 14.63
CA LEU A 304 -4.03 -17.51 15.97
C LEU A 304 -2.67 -17.28 16.60
N MET A 305 -2.45 -16.04 17.08
CA MET A 305 -1.23 -15.60 17.74
C MET A 305 -1.54 -15.09 19.14
N LYS A 306 -0.63 -15.28 20.10
CA LYS A 306 -0.67 -14.61 21.39
C LYS A 306 0.10 -13.31 21.33
N VAL A 307 -0.52 -12.19 21.74
CA VAL A 307 0.02 -10.84 21.50
C VAL A 307 1.25 -10.57 22.37
N ASP A 308 1.18 -10.80 23.68
CA ASP A 308 2.25 -10.52 24.64
C ASP A 308 3.52 -11.33 24.40
N ALA A 309 3.35 -12.61 24.05
CA ALA A 309 4.45 -13.53 23.76
C ALA A 309 4.90 -13.49 22.29
N GLN A 310 4.18 -12.79 21.40
CA GLN A 310 4.39 -12.78 19.94
C GLN A 310 4.43 -14.22 19.34
N GLN A 311 3.68 -15.13 19.94
CA GLN A 311 3.77 -16.56 19.67
C GLN A 311 2.63 -17.05 18.80
N PHE A 312 2.96 -17.88 17.79
CA PHE A 312 1.99 -18.68 17.06
C PHE A 312 1.38 -19.74 17.98
N ILE A 313 0.04 -19.82 18.01
CA ILE A 313 -0.72 -20.78 18.83
C ILE A 313 -1.31 -21.89 17.98
N ASP A 314 -2.11 -21.55 16.95
CA ASP A 314 -2.79 -22.58 16.14
C ASP A 314 -3.15 -22.05 14.75
N ASN A 315 -3.35 -23.00 13.81
CA ASN A 315 -4.14 -22.73 12.60
C ASN A 315 -5.61 -23.01 12.91
N ILE A 316 -6.45 -21.98 12.85
CA ILE A 316 -7.89 -22.12 13.16
C ILE A 316 -8.59 -22.95 12.10
N THR A 317 -8.26 -22.72 10.81
CA THR A 317 -8.78 -23.49 9.68
C THR A 317 -8.12 -24.84 9.55
N SER A 318 -8.70 -25.75 8.75
CA SER A 318 -8.09 -27.03 8.43
C SER A 318 -6.73 -26.83 7.77
N ILE A 319 -5.75 -27.66 8.16
CA ILE A 319 -4.43 -27.73 7.54
C ILE A 319 -4.33 -28.85 6.49
N THR A 320 -5.40 -29.62 6.31
CA THR A 320 -5.45 -30.71 5.34
C THR A 320 -5.29 -30.18 3.93
N PRO A 321 -4.35 -30.68 3.12
CA PRO A 321 -4.19 -30.27 1.73
C PRO A 321 -5.52 -30.37 0.96
N GLY A 322 -5.91 -29.30 0.28
CA GLY A 322 -7.15 -29.24 -0.51
C GLY A 322 -8.45 -29.03 0.26
N ALA A 323 -8.42 -29.01 1.60
CA ALA A 323 -9.61 -28.77 2.42
C ALA A 323 -10.19 -27.34 2.24
N LEU A 324 -9.32 -26.37 1.99
CA LEU A 324 -9.70 -25.00 1.66
C LEU A 324 -9.38 -24.69 0.20
N LYS A 325 -10.34 -24.12 -0.50
CA LYS A 325 -10.22 -23.74 -1.91
C LYS A 325 -10.01 -22.22 -2.02
N GLY A 326 -8.80 -21.81 -2.34
CA GLY A 326 -8.44 -20.42 -2.54
C GLY A 326 -8.08 -19.68 -1.25
N GLY A 327 -7.44 -18.51 -1.41
CA GLY A 327 -6.98 -17.67 -0.32
C GLY A 327 -8.12 -17.05 0.49
N LEU A 328 -7.85 -16.75 1.74
CA LEU A 328 -8.73 -15.99 2.63
C LEU A 328 -8.42 -14.50 2.45
N ILE A 329 -9.46 -13.67 2.42
CA ILE A 329 -9.32 -12.24 2.05
C ILE A 329 -9.78 -11.33 3.19
N SER A 330 -10.89 -11.67 3.86
CA SER A 330 -11.52 -10.84 4.87
C SER A 330 -11.83 -11.64 6.11
N ILE A 331 -11.71 -11.00 7.27
CA ILE A 331 -12.07 -11.54 8.58
C ILE A 331 -12.74 -10.48 9.42
N ASP A 332 -13.77 -10.87 10.15
CA ASP A 332 -14.32 -10.05 11.21
C ASP A 332 -14.67 -10.91 12.44
N ARG A 333 -14.72 -10.29 13.61
CA ARG A 333 -15.01 -10.97 14.86
C ARG A 333 -16.42 -10.60 15.35
N HIS A 334 -17.17 -11.59 15.77
CA HIS A 334 -18.48 -11.37 16.40
C HIS A 334 -18.32 -10.42 17.61
N PRO A 335 -19.16 -9.37 17.76
CA PRO A 335 -18.96 -8.34 18.80
C PRO A 335 -19.00 -8.91 20.22
N GLY A 336 -19.85 -9.91 20.48
CA GLY A 336 -20.04 -10.51 21.79
C GLY A 336 -19.26 -11.81 22.06
N LYS A 337 -18.71 -12.48 21.04
CA LYS A 337 -18.13 -13.82 21.12
C LYS A 337 -16.76 -13.88 20.44
N ASP A 338 -15.93 -14.88 20.79
CA ASP A 338 -14.71 -15.22 20.05
C ASP A 338 -15.04 -16.17 18.87
N GLU A 339 -15.92 -15.70 18.00
CA GLU A 339 -16.30 -16.31 16.75
C GLU A 339 -15.87 -15.41 15.57
N LEU A 340 -15.39 -16.02 14.51
CA LEU A 340 -14.72 -15.38 13.39
C LEU A 340 -15.49 -15.62 12.11
N LEU A 341 -15.98 -14.56 11.49
CA LEU A 341 -16.54 -14.57 10.13
C LEU A 341 -15.39 -14.39 9.13
N ILE A 342 -15.32 -15.27 8.13
CA ILE A 342 -14.34 -15.15 7.06
C ILE A 342 -14.98 -15.22 5.68
N GLY A 343 -14.31 -14.56 4.74
CA GLY A 343 -14.58 -14.63 3.32
C GLY A 343 -13.30 -14.80 2.51
N GLY A 344 -13.44 -15.30 1.29
CA GLY A 344 -12.28 -15.50 0.43
C GLY A 344 -12.62 -15.93 -0.98
N ALA A 345 -11.63 -16.51 -1.67
CA ALA A 345 -11.71 -16.83 -3.08
C ALA A 345 -12.69 -17.98 -3.43
N ASP A 346 -13.11 -18.75 -2.46
CA ASP A 346 -14.11 -19.81 -2.68
C ASP A 346 -15.56 -19.31 -2.70
N GLY A 347 -15.77 -18.03 -2.35
CA GLY A 347 -17.09 -17.39 -2.36
C GLY A 347 -18.04 -17.87 -1.28
N THR A 348 -17.57 -18.63 -0.27
CA THR A 348 -18.43 -19.13 0.81
C THR A 348 -18.11 -18.40 2.11
N PRO A 349 -19.02 -17.57 2.65
CA PRO A 349 -18.86 -17.01 3.98
C PRO A 349 -18.92 -18.12 5.03
N LYS A 350 -18.04 -18.06 6.04
CA LYS A 350 -17.94 -19.12 7.07
C LYS A 350 -17.70 -18.50 8.43
N ILE A 351 -18.27 -19.14 9.45
CA ILE A 351 -17.98 -18.81 10.86
C ILE A 351 -17.16 -19.93 11.50
N TYR A 352 -16.14 -19.53 12.24
CA TYR A 352 -15.24 -20.41 12.98
C TYR A 352 -15.17 -20.02 14.45
N ARG A 353 -14.99 -21.01 15.34
CA ARG A 353 -14.51 -20.75 16.72
C ARG A 353 -13.07 -20.29 16.65
N MET A 354 -12.73 -19.27 17.42
CA MET A 354 -11.37 -18.78 17.54
C MET A 354 -10.47 -19.81 18.25
N PHE A 355 -10.95 -20.35 19.36
CA PHE A 355 -10.20 -21.29 20.20
C PHE A 355 -10.62 -22.74 19.95
N ARG A 356 -9.64 -23.60 19.74
CA ARG A 356 -9.85 -25.03 19.54
C ARG A 356 -10.25 -25.70 20.84
N GLN A 357 -11.33 -26.47 20.79
CA GLN A 357 -11.88 -27.19 21.95
C GLN A 357 -11.50 -28.67 21.99
N LYS A 358 -11.02 -29.25 20.87
CA LYS A 358 -10.65 -30.65 20.73
C LYS A 358 -9.30 -30.77 20.04
N ALA A 359 -8.58 -31.88 20.32
CA ALA A 359 -7.35 -32.19 19.61
C ALA A 359 -7.55 -32.24 18.10
N ARG A 360 -6.58 -31.72 17.34
CA ARG A 360 -6.59 -31.74 15.87
C ARG A 360 -6.54 -33.18 15.35
N LYS A 361 -7.37 -33.46 14.35
CA LYS A 361 -7.32 -34.70 13.56
C LYS A 361 -7.09 -34.35 12.09
N ILE A 362 -6.40 -35.21 11.35
CA ILE A 362 -6.23 -35.07 9.91
C ILE A 362 -7.61 -35.09 9.26
N GLY A 363 -7.85 -34.19 8.33
CA GLY A 363 -9.11 -34.06 7.61
C GLY A 363 -10.20 -33.27 8.36
N ASP A 364 -9.98 -32.91 9.63
CA ASP A 364 -10.99 -32.12 10.36
C ASP A 364 -10.94 -30.63 10.04
N ASP A 365 -12.10 -29.99 10.12
CA ASP A 365 -12.30 -28.55 10.16
C ASP A 365 -13.16 -28.20 11.38
N PHE A 366 -12.77 -28.75 12.52
CA PHE A 366 -13.55 -28.80 13.75
C PHE A 366 -13.95 -27.42 14.28
N ASN A 367 -13.13 -26.40 14.05
CA ASN A 367 -13.44 -25.04 14.49
C ASN A 367 -14.56 -24.39 13.68
N ARG A 368 -14.89 -24.93 12.50
CA ARG A 368 -15.98 -24.39 11.68
C ARG A 368 -17.32 -24.63 12.35
N ILE A 369 -18.08 -23.53 12.53
CA ILE A 369 -19.41 -23.53 13.14
C ILE A 369 -20.46 -23.62 12.03
N ARG A 370 -20.33 -22.76 10.99
CA ARG A 370 -21.37 -22.56 9.99
C ARG A 370 -20.80 -22.12 8.65
N ASN A 371 -21.50 -22.52 7.57
CA ASN A 371 -21.37 -21.96 6.25
C ASN A 371 -22.64 -21.23 5.87
N PHE A 372 -22.50 -20.17 5.09
CA PHE A 372 -23.61 -19.46 4.45
C PHE A 372 -23.71 -19.84 2.97
N ALA A 373 -24.82 -19.47 2.34
CA ALA A 373 -24.99 -19.69 0.91
C ALA A 373 -23.87 -18.97 0.12
N LYS A 374 -23.27 -19.71 -0.78
CA LYS A 374 -22.15 -19.23 -1.61
C LYS A 374 -22.59 -18.03 -2.45
N VAL A 375 -21.72 -17.00 -2.50
CA VAL A 375 -21.86 -15.86 -3.43
C VAL A 375 -21.11 -16.14 -4.73
N PRO A 376 -21.50 -15.54 -5.85
CA PRO A 376 -20.70 -15.54 -7.07
C PRO A 376 -19.33 -14.86 -6.84
N GLY A 377 -18.27 -15.51 -7.36
CA GLY A 377 -16.92 -14.96 -7.33
C GLY A 377 -16.24 -14.98 -5.97
N ARG A 378 -15.40 -13.98 -5.73
CA ARG A 378 -14.57 -13.83 -4.52
C ARG A 378 -15.23 -12.88 -3.55
N ILE A 379 -15.17 -13.21 -2.26
CA ILE A 379 -15.55 -12.31 -1.18
C ILE A 379 -14.35 -11.42 -0.85
N PHE A 380 -14.56 -10.11 -0.87
CA PHE A 380 -13.56 -9.11 -0.52
C PHE A 380 -13.79 -8.47 0.83
N SER A 381 -15.04 -8.44 1.30
CA SER A 381 -15.42 -7.82 2.57
C SER A 381 -16.46 -8.66 3.30
N THR A 382 -16.28 -8.80 4.61
CA THR A 382 -17.26 -9.42 5.52
C THR A 382 -17.28 -8.64 6.82
N GLU A 383 -18.49 -8.41 7.39
CA GLU A 383 -18.63 -7.71 8.66
C GLU A 383 -19.87 -8.21 9.41
N TYR A 384 -19.79 -8.24 10.73
CA TYR A 384 -20.93 -8.42 11.62
C TYR A 384 -21.65 -7.09 11.88
N SER A 385 -22.96 -7.12 12.02
CA SER A 385 -23.68 -6.01 12.64
C SER A 385 -23.27 -5.84 14.11
N ALA A 386 -23.41 -4.63 14.65
CA ALA A 386 -22.98 -4.31 16.01
C ALA A 386 -23.65 -5.18 17.10
N ASP A 387 -24.85 -5.69 16.84
CA ASP A 387 -25.58 -6.64 17.70
C ASP A 387 -25.16 -8.11 17.48
N GLY A 388 -24.35 -8.38 16.44
CA GLY A 388 -23.92 -9.72 16.04
C GLY A 388 -25.00 -10.58 15.38
N GLY A 389 -26.20 -10.06 15.19
CA GLY A 389 -27.35 -10.82 14.66
C GLY A 389 -27.34 -11.00 13.14
N ARG A 390 -26.58 -10.17 12.42
CA ARG A 390 -26.51 -10.19 10.95
C ARG A 390 -25.05 -10.13 10.49
N ILE A 391 -24.82 -10.60 9.27
CA ILE A 391 -23.56 -10.43 8.57
C ILE A 391 -23.78 -9.82 7.19
N VAL A 392 -22.87 -8.96 6.75
CA VAL A 392 -22.82 -8.45 5.38
C VAL A 392 -21.63 -9.06 4.65
N VAL A 393 -21.81 -9.30 3.37
CA VAL A 393 -20.79 -9.88 2.48
C VAL A 393 -20.77 -9.12 1.17
N GLY A 394 -19.60 -8.61 0.80
CA GLY A 394 -19.34 -7.97 -0.49
C GLY A 394 -18.48 -8.88 -1.38
N SER A 395 -18.90 -9.05 -2.64
CA SER A 395 -18.18 -9.92 -3.58
C SER A 395 -18.02 -9.31 -4.97
N SER A 396 -17.14 -9.95 -5.77
CA SER A 396 -16.97 -9.60 -7.19
C SER A 396 -16.75 -10.85 -8.03
N LYS A 397 -17.41 -10.87 -9.21
CA LYS A 397 -17.20 -11.87 -10.25
C LYS A 397 -17.33 -11.22 -11.62
N ASP A 398 -16.29 -11.40 -12.45
CA ASP A 398 -16.29 -10.96 -13.87
C ASP A 398 -16.68 -9.49 -14.08
N GLY A 399 -16.28 -8.61 -13.14
CA GLY A 399 -16.59 -7.19 -13.14
C GLY A 399 -17.88 -6.81 -12.42
N GLU A 400 -18.79 -7.74 -12.18
CA GLU A 400 -20.02 -7.50 -11.44
C GLU A 400 -19.80 -7.63 -9.93
N GLY A 401 -20.58 -6.89 -9.14
CA GLY A 401 -20.58 -6.90 -7.68
C GLY A 401 -21.87 -7.40 -7.07
N LEU A 402 -21.77 -7.90 -5.84
CA LEU A 402 -22.90 -8.37 -5.08
C LEU A 402 -22.72 -8.05 -3.60
N VAL A 403 -23.78 -7.52 -2.99
CA VAL A 403 -23.91 -7.36 -1.54
C VAL A 403 -25.00 -8.30 -1.04
N ARG A 404 -24.70 -9.09 -0.02
CA ARG A 404 -25.69 -9.93 0.67
C ARG A 404 -25.66 -9.68 2.16
N VAL A 405 -26.83 -9.68 2.76
CA VAL A 405 -26.98 -9.74 4.21
C VAL A 405 -27.68 -11.03 4.60
N TYR A 406 -27.13 -11.68 5.61
CA TYR A 406 -27.67 -12.91 6.16
C TYR A 406 -27.99 -12.73 7.65
N GLN A 407 -28.97 -13.49 8.12
CA GLN A 407 -29.16 -13.73 9.54
C GLN A 407 -28.03 -14.62 10.06
N GLU A 408 -27.38 -14.23 11.17
CA GLU A 408 -26.24 -14.99 11.70
C GLU A 408 -26.68 -16.36 12.19
N GLY A 409 -27.76 -16.43 12.99
CA GLY A 409 -28.16 -17.62 13.76
C GLY A 409 -28.52 -18.85 12.91
N ASP A 410 -29.18 -18.68 11.76
CA ASP A 410 -29.66 -19.76 10.91
C ASP A 410 -29.12 -19.72 9.47
N ALA A 411 -28.23 -18.79 9.17
CA ALA A 411 -27.65 -18.55 7.85
C ALA A 411 -28.65 -18.18 6.75
N LYS A 412 -29.85 -17.72 7.12
CA LYS A 412 -30.90 -17.30 6.17
C LYS A 412 -30.44 -16.05 5.42
N LEU A 413 -30.53 -16.08 4.09
CA LEU A 413 -30.38 -14.90 3.25
C LEU A 413 -31.55 -13.95 3.51
N LEU A 414 -31.25 -12.73 3.94
CA LEU A 414 -32.26 -11.69 4.17
C LEU A 414 -32.53 -10.90 2.89
N TRP A 415 -31.47 -10.46 2.23
CA TRP A 415 -31.58 -9.74 0.96
C TRP A 415 -30.27 -9.76 0.17
N GLU A 416 -30.38 -9.37 -1.09
CA GLU A 416 -29.29 -9.28 -2.05
C GLU A 416 -29.43 -8.01 -2.90
N VAL A 417 -28.31 -7.31 -3.11
CA VAL A 417 -28.21 -6.15 -4.02
C VAL A 417 -27.08 -6.36 -4.99
N LYS A 418 -27.37 -6.22 -6.29
CA LYS A 418 -26.37 -6.28 -7.38
C LYS A 418 -25.78 -4.90 -7.64
N SER A 419 -24.51 -4.87 -8.02
CA SER A 419 -23.78 -3.68 -8.46
C SER A 419 -23.16 -3.94 -9.82
N PRO A 420 -23.13 -2.96 -10.74
CA PRO A 420 -22.45 -3.10 -12.04
C PRO A 420 -20.95 -3.27 -11.92
N GLY A 421 -20.35 -2.86 -10.79
CA GLY A 421 -18.93 -3.04 -10.49
C GLY A 421 -18.70 -3.86 -9.23
N GLY A 422 -17.54 -4.53 -9.14
CA GLY A 422 -17.16 -5.35 -8.00
C GLY A 422 -17.23 -4.60 -6.67
N ILE A 423 -17.71 -5.24 -5.62
CA ILE A 423 -17.80 -4.72 -4.25
C ILE A 423 -16.58 -5.18 -3.46
N TYR A 424 -15.80 -4.22 -2.95
CA TYR A 424 -14.56 -4.47 -2.23
C TYR A 424 -14.62 -4.12 -0.75
N ALA A 425 -15.56 -3.25 -0.34
CA ALA A 425 -15.75 -2.86 1.04
C ALA A 425 -17.25 -2.78 1.37
N CYS A 426 -17.61 -3.29 2.53
CA CYS A 426 -18.95 -3.17 3.13
C CYS A 426 -18.79 -2.84 4.61
N ALA A 427 -19.71 -2.03 5.16
CA ALA A 427 -19.76 -1.73 6.58
C ALA A 427 -21.22 -1.55 7.04
N PHE A 428 -21.53 -2.01 8.27
CA PHE A 428 -22.78 -1.66 8.95
C PHE A 428 -22.64 -0.32 9.68
N SER A 429 -23.67 0.51 9.63
CA SER A 429 -23.77 1.62 10.57
C SER A 429 -23.86 1.09 12.00
N HIS A 430 -23.37 1.86 12.98
CA HIS A 430 -23.33 1.44 14.38
C HIS A 430 -24.72 1.10 14.95
N ASP A 431 -25.77 1.80 14.50
CA ASP A 431 -27.17 1.52 14.87
C ASP A 431 -27.78 0.32 14.10
N GLY A 432 -27.02 -0.29 13.20
CA GLY A 432 -27.42 -1.45 12.40
C GLY A 432 -28.51 -1.18 11.37
N LYS A 433 -28.86 0.09 11.07
CA LYS A 433 -29.95 0.42 10.14
C LYS A 433 -29.50 0.59 8.70
N THR A 434 -28.23 0.89 8.48
CA THR A 434 -27.68 1.13 7.14
C THR A 434 -26.51 0.19 6.88
N VAL A 435 -26.39 -0.29 5.66
CA VAL A 435 -25.18 -0.91 5.11
C VAL A 435 -24.60 0.04 4.08
N ALA A 436 -23.32 0.38 4.22
CA ALA A 436 -22.54 1.03 3.16
C ALA A 436 -21.81 -0.06 2.36
N ALA A 437 -21.82 0.06 1.02
CA ALA A 437 -21.10 -0.84 0.13
C ALA A 437 -20.47 -0.06 -1.02
N ALA A 438 -19.22 -0.37 -1.35
CA ALA A 438 -18.50 0.30 -2.44
C ALA A 438 -17.39 -0.59 -3.04
N GLY A 439 -16.86 -0.15 -4.17
CA GLY A 439 -15.78 -0.88 -4.83
C GLY A 439 -15.33 -0.24 -6.13
N PHE A 440 -15.42 -1.00 -7.23
CA PHE A 440 -14.87 -0.62 -8.53
C PHE A 440 -15.48 0.66 -9.12
N GLU A 441 -16.80 0.83 -8.98
CA GLU A 441 -17.51 2.00 -9.53
C GLU A 441 -17.13 3.33 -8.86
N GLY A 442 -16.49 3.28 -7.68
CA GLY A 442 -16.10 4.48 -6.95
C GLY A 442 -17.27 5.26 -6.34
N LYS A 443 -18.46 4.70 -6.37
CA LYS A 443 -19.66 5.18 -5.65
C LYS A 443 -19.86 4.39 -4.38
N VAL A 444 -20.48 5.01 -3.37
CA VAL A 444 -20.92 4.32 -2.17
C VAL A 444 -22.43 4.16 -2.23
N LEU A 445 -22.88 2.92 -2.11
CA LEU A 445 -24.30 2.60 -1.94
C LEU A 445 -24.63 2.61 -0.45
N LEU A 446 -25.57 3.44 -0.01
CA LEU A 446 -26.18 3.37 1.31
C LEU A 446 -27.49 2.59 1.16
N ILE A 447 -27.60 1.49 1.89
CA ILE A 447 -28.64 0.47 1.73
C ILE A 447 -29.36 0.33 3.08
N ASP A 448 -30.68 0.33 3.08
CA ASP A 448 -31.49 -0.01 4.27
C ASP A 448 -31.18 -1.46 4.70
N ALA A 449 -30.67 -1.62 5.89
CA ALA A 449 -30.18 -2.91 6.37
C ALA A 449 -31.26 -3.94 6.65
N ALA A 450 -32.52 -3.53 6.75
CA ALA A 450 -33.66 -4.42 6.97
C ALA A 450 -34.24 -4.95 5.64
N SER A 451 -34.36 -4.07 4.64
CA SER A 451 -35.04 -4.39 3.38
C SER A 451 -34.11 -4.62 2.17
N GLY A 452 -32.86 -4.20 2.24
CA GLY A 452 -31.97 -4.20 1.08
C GLY A 452 -32.25 -3.09 0.06
N LYS A 453 -33.14 -2.14 0.36
CA LYS A 453 -33.43 -1.02 -0.53
C LYS A 453 -32.28 -0.02 -0.53
N ILE A 454 -31.79 0.36 -1.72
CA ILE A 454 -30.82 1.45 -1.84
C ILE A 454 -31.50 2.76 -1.44
N ILE A 455 -30.98 3.39 -0.38
CA ILE A 455 -31.46 4.67 0.14
C ILE A 455 -30.81 5.82 -0.64
N LYS A 456 -29.52 5.66 -0.94
CA LYS A 456 -28.72 6.71 -1.58
C LYS A 456 -27.51 6.13 -2.32
N GLU A 457 -27.17 6.73 -3.45
CA GLU A 457 -25.86 6.61 -4.10
C GLU A 457 -25.06 7.87 -3.79
N LEU A 458 -23.91 7.71 -3.16
CA LEU A 458 -23.01 8.80 -2.78
C LEU A 458 -21.80 8.83 -3.73
N ILE A 459 -21.51 10.00 -4.29
CA ILE A 459 -20.23 10.29 -4.93
C ILE A 459 -19.30 10.83 -3.85
N PRO A 460 -18.29 10.05 -3.39
CA PRO A 460 -17.55 10.41 -2.18
C PRO A 460 -16.47 11.47 -2.41
N VAL A 461 -16.03 11.68 -3.64
CA VAL A 461 -14.93 12.60 -3.99
C VAL A 461 -15.45 13.87 -4.66
N PRO A 462 -14.81 15.02 -4.46
CA PRO A 462 -15.12 16.22 -5.23
C PRO A 462 -14.56 16.06 -6.66
N LEU A 463 -15.45 15.79 -7.62
CA LEU A 463 -15.07 15.75 -9.04
C LEU A 463 -14.84 17.16 -9.57
N LYS A 464 -13.76 17.37 -10.35
CA LYS A 464 -13.64 18.55 -11.20
C LYS A 464 -14.70 18.49 -12.27
N ALA A 465 -15.39 19.61 -12.50
CA ALA A 465 -16.21 19.75 -13.70
C ALA A 465 -15.32 19.53 -14.93
N ALA A 466 -15.82 18.77 -15.91
CA ALA A 466 -15.18 18.71 -17.22
C ALA A 466 -15.23 20.12 -17.83
N GLU A 467 -14.07 20.70 -18.15
CA GLU A 467 -13.97 21.95 -18.89
C GLU A 467 -14.44 21.80 -20.34
#